data_bf33fcda2e16fec9d1a43b0cf76e2e41
#
_entry.id   bf33fcda2e16fec9d1a43b0cf76e2e41
#
_cell.length_a   1.000
_cell.length_b   1.000
_cell.length_c   1.000
_cell.angle_alpha   90.00
_cell.angle_beta   90.00
_cell.angle_gamma   90.00
#
_symmetry.space_group_name_H-M   'P 1'
#
loop_
_entity.id
_entity.type
_entity.pdbx_description
1 polymer ?
#
loop_
_entity_poly.entity_id
_entity_poly.type
_entity_poly.pdbx_seq_one_letter_code
_entity_poly.pdbx_strand_id
1 'polypeptide(L)'
;MAASDYESMEARIREINDALQFLKSMLTKQFKELTIYERLSLRYLAIQLVEASASICIRILLSVYNEAVEGFPQCFMRLGAKGVIPEGLASRLASAARLRNLLVHRYWVIPMKRFMRASRTA
;
A
#
# COMPACT_ATOMS: atom_id res chain seq x y z
N MET A 1 -8.22 -19.86 11.41
CA MET A 1 -7.15 -18.91 11.76
C MET A 1 -6.89 -18.96 13.25
N ALA A 2 -5.64 -18.90 13.66
CA ALA A 2 -5.27 -18.89 15.07
C ALA A 2 -5.54 -17.52 15.71
N ALA A 3 -5.59 -17.47 17.05
CA ALA A 3 -5.78 -16.21 17.79
C ALA A 3 -4.70 -15.17 17.45
N SER A 4 -3.43 -15.63 17.30
CA SER A 4 -2.31 -14.77 16.90
C SER A 4 -2.49 -14.15 15.50
N ASP A 5 -3.20 -14.84 14.59
CA ASP A 5 -3.52 -14.29 13.26
C ASP A 5 -4.50 -13.13 13.38
N TYR A 6 -5.53 -13.24 14.22
CA TYR A 6 -6.49 -12.18 14.44
C TYR A 6 -5.83 -10.95 15.08
N GLU A 7 -4.98 -11.14 16.06
CA GLU A 7 -4.23 -10.04 16.69
C GLU A 7 -3.35 -9.30 15.69
N SER A 8 -2.64 -10.05 14.84
CA SER A 8 -1.80 -9.48 13.79
C SER A 8 -2.62 -8.69 12.77
N MET A 9 -3.78 -9.24 12.37
CA MET A 9 -4.68 -8.56 11.43
C MET A 9 -5.27 -7.29 12.03
N GLU A 10 -5.66 -7.32 13.31
CA GLU A 10 -6.14 -6.13 14.01
C GLU A 10 -5.08 -5.03 14.06
N ALA A 11 -3.82 -5.40 14.30
CA ALA A 11 -2.72 -4.45 14.27
C ALA A 11 -2.57 -3.80 12.88
N ARG A 12 -2.68 -4.59 11.81
CA ARG A 12 -2.62 -4.08 10.42
C ARG A 12 -3.80 -3.17 10.11
N ILE A 13 -4.99 -3.51 10.57
CA ILE A 13 -6.19 -2.69 10.40
C ILE A 13 -6.01 -1.33 11.10
N ARG A 14 -5.44 -1.31 12.30
CA ARG A 14 -5.14 -0.05 13.00
C ARG A 14 -4.16 0.80 12.21
N GLU A 15 -3.11 0.20 11.66
CA GLU A 15 -2.14 0.92 10.81
C GLU A 15 -2.83 1.52 9.58
N ILE A 16 -3.72 0.77 8.94
CA ILE A 16 -4.49 1.23 7.79
C ILE A 16 -5.36 2.44 8.17
N ASN A 17 -6.09 2.33 9.27
CA ASN A 17 -6.98 3.40 9.73
C ASN A 17 -6.19 4.67 10.08
N ASP A 18 -5.07 4.54 10.76
CA ASP A 18 -4.20 5.67 11.11
C ASP A 18 -3.65 6.33 9.85
N ALA A 19 -3.15 5.55 8.91
CA ALA A 19 -2.64 6.05 7.63
C ALA A 19 -3.73 6.78 6.84
N LEU A 20 -4.95 6.24 6.80
CA LEU A 20 -6.08 6.87 6.12
C LEU A 20 -6.46 8.20 6.75
N GLN A 21 -6.43 8.32 8.07
CA GLN A 21 -6.71 9.58 8.75
C GLN A 21 -5.70 10.68 8.39
N PHE A 22 -4.41 10.33 8.40
CA PHE A 22 -3.36 11.26 8.00
C PHE A 22 -3.48 11.65 6.52
N LEU A 23 -3.76 10.69 5.65
CA LEU A 23 -3.95 10.95 4.22
C LEU A 23 -5.13 11.88 3.98
N LYS A 24 -6.26 11.65 4.64
CA LYS A 24 -7.44 12.51 4.54
C LYS A 24 -7.14 13.95 4.94
N SER A 25 -6.36 14.15 6.00
CA SER A 25 -6.00 15.50 6.45
C SER A 25 -5.15 16.24 5.41
N MET A 26 -4.28 15.53 4.70
CA MET A 26 -3.44 16.12 3.65
C MET A 26 -4.18 16.35 2.34
N LEU A 27 -5.17 15.52 2.03
CA LEU A 27 -5.95 15.60 0.79
C LEU A 27 -6.91 16.80 0.76
N THR A 28 -7.11 17.49 1.88
CA THR A 28 -7.85 18.75 1.91
C THR A 28 -7.08 19.90 1.27
N LYS A 29 -5.77 19.74 1.08
CA LYS A 29 -4.88 20.73 0.46
C LYS A 29 -4.61 20.34 -1.00
N GLN A 30 -4.36 21.36 -1.84
CA GLN A 30 -3.85 21.10 -3.18
C GLN A 30 -2.40 20.58 -3.09
N PHE A 31 -2.00 19.73 -4.03
CA PHE A 31 -0.66 19.12 -4.03
C PHE A 31 0.46 20.16 -3.97
N LYS A 32 0.32 21.28 -4.69
CA LYS A 32 1.33 22.36 -4.68
C LYS A 32 1.43 23.09 -3.33
N GLU A 33 0.42 23.01 -2.48
CA GLU A 33 0.42 23.62 -1.15
C GLU A 33 1.07 22.74 -0.09
N LEU A 34 1.32 21.46 -0.43
CA LEU A 34 1.96 20.54 0.49
C LEU A 34 3.43 20.90 0.66
N THR A 35 3.90 20.90 1.90
CA THR A 35 5.32 21.04 2.22
C THR A 35 6.09 19.80 1.74
N ILE A 36 7.42 19.91 1.67
CA ILE A 36 8.26 18.75 1.34
C ILE A 36 8.06 17.63 2.37
N TYR A 37 7.88 17.97 3.64
CA TYR A 37 7.64 17.00 4.70
C TYR A 37 6.30 16.29 4.53
N GLU A 38 5.27 17.02 4.14
CA GLU A 38 3.96 16.45 3.86
C GLU A 38 3.99 15.53 2.64
N ARG A 39 4.72 15.89 1.60
CA ARG A 39 4.90 15.05 0.40
C ARG A 39 5.63 13.76 0.71
N LEU A 40 6.69 13.83 1.51
CA LEU A 40 7.43 12.65 1.96
C LEU A 40 6.58 11.76 2.84
N SER A 41 5.78 12.35 3.74
CA SER A 41 4.83 11.63 4.58
C SER A 41 3.76 10.93 3.76
N LEU A 42 3.24 11.62 2.73
CA LEU A 42 2.24 11.05 1.82
C LEU A 42 2.77 9.78 1.14
N ARG A 43 4.01 9.83 0.66
CA ARG A 43 4.68 8.68 0.05
C ARG A 43 4.83 7.53 1.04
N TYR A 44 5.32 7.81 2.23
CA TYR A 44 5.50 6.82 3.29
C TYR A 44 4.17 6.16 3.66
N LEU A 45 3.13 6.97 3.84
CA LEU A 45 1.80 6.47 4.22
C LEU A 45 1.18 5.62 3.12
N ALA A 46 1.37 5.98 1.85
CA ALA A 46 0.90 5.18 0.72
C ALA A 46 1.58 3.81 0.68
N ILE A 47 2.88 3.76 0.90
CA ILE A 47 3.64 2.50 0.99
C ILE A 47 3.15 1.67 2.17
N GLN A 48 3.02 2.27 3.34
CA GLN A 48 2.55 1.61 4.55
C GLN A 48 1.15 1.01 4.36
N LEU A 49 0.26 1.74 3.71
CA LEU A 49 -1.10 1.31 3.46
C LEU A 49 -1.14 0.05 2.59
N VAL A 50 -0.36 0.02 1.53
CA VAL A 50 -0.25 -1.15 0.64
C VAL A 50 0.36 -2.32 1.40
N GLU A 51 1.44 -2.11 2.15
CA GLU A 51 2.11 -3.18 2.89
C GLU A 51 1.22 -3.79 3.97
N ALA A 52 0.49 -2.96 4.71
CA ALA A 52 -0.45 -3.44 5.73
C ALA A 52 -1.60 -4.23 5.11
N SER A 53 -2.16 -3.73 4.00
CA SER A 53 -3.24 -4.41 3.27
C SER A 53 -2.77 -5.74 2.71
N ALA A 54 -1.57 -5.78 2.13
CA ALA A 54 -0.98 -7.01 1.59
C ALA A 54 -0.68 -8.03 2.69
N SER A 55 -0.25 -7.58 3.87
CA SER A 55 -0.02 -8.46 5.02
C SER A 55 -1.30 -9.20 5.42
N ILE A 56 -2.43 -8.50 5.47
CA ILE A 56 -3.73 -9.10 5.73
C ILE A 56 -4.09 -10.10 4.63
N CYS A 57 -3.94 -9.70 3.38
CA CYS A 57 -4.25 -10.53 2.21
C CYS A 57 -3.46 -11.83 2.21
N ILE A 58 -2.15 -11.76 2.41
CA ILE A 58 -1.27 -12.93 2.46
C ILE A 58 -1.70 -13.88 3.57
N ARG A 59 -2.02 -13.35 4.74
CA ARG A 59 -2.43 -14.15 5.89
C ARG A 59 -3.75 -14.89 5.63
N ILE A 60 -4.71 -14.23 5.00
CA ILE A 60 -5.98 -14.86 4.62
C ILE A 60 -5.74 -15.99 3.63
N LEU A 61 -4.95 -15.75 2.58
CA LEU A 61 -4.67 -16.76 1.57
C LEU A 61 -3.94 -17.97 2.15
N LEU A 62 -2.97 -17.76 3.04
CA LEU A 62 -2.26 -18.85 3.71
C LEU A 62 -3.16 -19.61 4.69
N SER A 63 -3.87 -18.89 5.56
CA SER A 63 -4.60 -19.51 6.67
C SER A 63 -5.92 -20.14 6.24
N VAL A 64 -6.64 -19.51 5.32
CA VAL A 64 -7.97 -19.96 4.91
C VAL A 64 -7.92 -20.84 3.66
N TYR A 65 -7.10 -20.47 2.69
CA TYR A 65 -7.04 -21.13 1.37
C TYR A 65 -5.81 -21.99 1.16
N ASN A 66 -4.87 -21.94 2.10
CA ASN A 66 -3.61 -22.68 2.00
C ASN A 66 -2.84 -22.38 0.70
N GLU A 67 -2.86 -21.11 0.29
CA GLU A 67 -2.16 -20.63 -0.90
C GLU A 67 -1.04 -19.66 -0.54
N ALA A 68 0.12 -19.85 -1.16
CA ALA A 68 1.22 -18.91 -1.12
C ALA A 68 1.20 -18.04 -2.38
N VAL A 69 1.63 -16.79 -2.26
CA VAL A 69 1.72 -15.86 -3.39
C VAL A 69 3.12 -15.27 -3.47
N GLU A 70 3.53 -14.91 -4.69
CA GLU A 70 4.89 -14.41 -4.94
C GLU A 70 5.02 -12.89 -4.83
N GLY A 71 3.91 -12.16 -4.85
CA GLY A 71 3.94 -10.70 -4.81
C GLY A 71 2.61 -10.10 -4.38
N PHE A 72 2.65 -8.81 -4.04
CA PHE A 72 1.48 -8.09 -3.57
C PHE A 72 0.37 -7.95 -4.62
N PRO A 73 0.68 -7.59 -5.89
CA PRO A 73 -0.37 -7.49 -6.90
C PRO A 73 -1.13 -8.81 -7.07
N GLN A 74 -0.41 -9.93 -7.13
CA GLN A 74 -0.99 -11.26 -7.25
C GLN A 74 -1.87 -11.59 -6.04
N CYS A 75 -1.43 -11.22 -4.84
CA CYS A 75 -2.17 -11.43 -3.61
C CYS A 75 -3.57 -10.81 -3.70
N PHE A 76 -3.66 -9.56 -4.09
CA PHE A 76 -4.93 -8.86 -4.20
C PHE A 76 -5.81 -9.44 -5.31
N MET A 77 -5.23 -9.79 -6.44
CA MET A 77 -5.98 -10.40 -7.55
C MET A 77 -6.57 -11.75 -7.15
N ARG A 78 -5.81 -12.56 -6.42
CA ARG A 78 -6.29 -13.85 -5.91
C ARG A 78 -7.43 -13.70 -4.92
N LEU A 79 -7.33 -12.72 -4.03
CA LEU A 79 -8.37 -12.44 -3.05
C LEU A 79 -9.68 -12.01 -3.75
N GLY A 80 -9.55 -11.22 -4.80
CA GLY A 80 -10.69 -10.83 -5.64
C GLY A 80 -11.31 -12.02 -6.38
N ALA A 81 -10.48 -12.90 -6.93
CA ALA A 81 -10.94 -14.10 -7.64
C ALA A 81 -11.71 -15.05 -6.72
N LYS A 82 -11.38 -15.09 -5.44
CA LYS A 82 -12.09 -15.89 -4.44
C LYS A 82 -13.35 -15.23 -3.88
N GLY A 83 -13.63 -14.01 -4.30
CA GLY A 83 -14.82 -13.29 -3.85
C GLY A 83 -14.71 -12.71 -2.45
N VAL A 84 -13.54 -12.70 -1.84
CA VAL A 84 -13.32 -12.11 -0.51
C VAL A 84 -13.46 -10.60 -0.55
N ILE A 85 -13.00 -9.98 -1.65
CA ILE A 85 -13.16 -8.56 -1.94
C ILE A 85 -13.73 -8.40 -3.35
N PRO A 86 -14.40 -7.26 -3.65
CA PRO A 86 -14.87 -6.98 -5.00
C PRO A 86 -13.71 -6.93 -6.01
N GLU A 87 -13.96 -7.39 -7.24
CA GLU A 87 -12.93 -7.40 -8.30
C GLU A 87 -12.39 -6.00 -8.60
N GLY A 88 -13.24 -4.99 -8.58
CA GLY A 88 -12.82 -3.60 -8.79
C GLY A 88 -11.85 -3.12 -7.72
N LEU A 89 -12.09 -3.48 -6.46
CA LEU A 89 -11.18 -3.17 -5.36
C LEU A 89 -9.87 -3.95 -5.52
N ALA A 90 -9.93 -5.23 -5.85
CA ALA A 90 -8.75 -6.06 -6.08
C ALA A 90 -7.85 -5.46 -7.16
N SER A 91 -8.44 -5.01 -8.26
CA SER A 91 -7.73 -4.38 -9.37
C SER A 91 -7.05 -3.08 -8.94
N ARG A 92 -7.75 -2.23 -8.18
CA ARG A 92 -7.18 -0.97 -7.66
C ARG A 92 -6.06 -1.22 -6.67
N LEU A 93 -6.21 -2.21 -5.79
CA LEU A 93 -5.16 -2.58 -4.84
C LEU A 93 -3.93 -3.16 -5.55
N ALA A 94 -4.15 -3.98 -6.57
CA ALA A 94 -3.06 -4.52 -7.39
C ALA A 94 -2.29 -3.39 -8.10
N SER A 95 -2.99 -2.40 -8.64
CA SER A 95 -2.37 -1.21 -9.23
C SER A 95 -1.58 -0.41 -8.22
N ALA A 96 -2.14 -0.21 -7.02
CA ALA A 96 -1.45 0.47 -5.93
C ALA A 96 -0.19 -0.29 -5.51
N ALA A 97 -0.24 -1.62 -5.49
CA ALA A 97 0.90 -2.47 -5.17
C ALA A 97 2.01 -2.34 -6.22
N ARG A 98 1.65 -2.25 -7.50
CA ARG A 98 2.62 -2.02 -8.58
C ARG A 98 3.30 -0.66 -8.42
N LEU A 99 2.53 0.37 -8.08
CA LEU A 99 3.08 1.70 -7.80
C LEU A 99 4.01 1.68 -6.59
N ARG A 100 3.63 0.99 -5.52
CA ARG A 100 4.49 0.79 -4.34
C ARG A 100 5.82 0.14 -4.73
N ASN A 101 5.78 -0.88 -5.59
CA ASN A 101 6.99 -1.54 -6.05
C ASN A 101 7.90 -0.58 -6.84
N LEU A 102 7.33 0.28 -7.65
CA LEU A 102 8.09 1.32 -8.35
C LEU A 102 8.72 2.31 -7.36
N LEU A 103 7.98 2.76 -6.35
CA LEU A 103 8.46 3.71 -5.36
C LEU A 103 9.58 3.12 -4.49
N VAL A 104 9.47 1.84 -4.12
CA VAL A 104 10.44 1.19 -3.23
C VAL A 104 11.67 0.70 -3.99
N HIS A 105 11.49 0.09 -5.17
CA HIS A 105 12.58 -0.55 -5.88
C HIS A 105 13.27 0.36 -6.91
N ARG A 106 12.50 1.08 -7.71
CA ARG A 106 13.07 1.97 -8.73
C ARG A 106 13.58 3.28 -8.18
N TYR A 107 13.09 3.71 -7.03
CA TYR A 107 13.57 4.91 -6.36
C TYR A 107 15.08 4.85 -6.10
N TRP A 108 15.59 3.70 -5.71
CA TRP A 108 17.00 3.47 -5.45
C TRP A 108 17.85 3.34 -6.73
N VAL A 109 17.20 3.05 -7.86
CA VAL A 109 17.86 2.87 -9.15
C VAL A 109 17.82 4.15 -10.00
N ILE A 110 16.86 5.03 -9.75
CA ILE A 110 16.75 6.32 -10.44
C ILE A 110 17.92 7.21 -10.00
N PRO A 111 18.75 7.72 -10.95
CA PRO A 111 19.84 8.62 -10.58
C PRO A 111 19.33 9.82 -9.80
N MET A 112 20.04 10.19 -8.74
CA MET A 112 19.68 11.31 -7.86
C MET A 112 19.42 12.59 -8.64
N LYS A 113 20.11 12.80 -9.77
CA LYS A 113 19.90 13.92 -10.69
C LYS A 113 18.48 13.98 -11.23
N ARG A 114 17.90 12.84 -11.60
CA ARG A 114 16.52 12.75 -12.10
C ARG A 114 15.51 13.07 -11.00
N PHE A 115 15.76 12.56 -9.81
CA PHE A 115 14.91 12.81 -8.65
C PHE A 115 14.91 14.29 -8.28
N MET A 116 16.09 14.92 -8.20
CA MET A 116 16.21 16.34 -7.90
C MET A 116 15.57 17.20 -8.98
N ARG A 117 15.69 16.81 -10.25
CA ARG A 117 15.06 17.49 -11.37
C ARG A 117 13.54 17.42 -11.30
N ALA A 118 12.98 16.25 -10.98
CA ALA A 118 11.54 16.04 -10.81
C ALA A 118 10.99 16.85 -9.64
N SER A 119 11.68 16.91 -8.50
CA SER A 119 11.26 17.68 -7.34
C SER A 119 11.34 19.19 -7.55
N ARG A 120 12.21 19.68 -8.47
CA ARG A 120 12.29 21.10 -8.81
C ARG A 120 11.18 21.55 -9.77
N THR A 121 10.65 20.63 -10.58
CA THR A 121 9.61 20.92 -11.56
C THR A 121 8.21 20.60 -11.07
N ALA A 122 8.12 19.95 -9.93
CA ALA A 122 6.83 19.62 -9.32
C ALA A 122 6.32 20.84 -8.48
#